data_df34c6ca9ce83768b5b4ba60ac3449dd
#
_entry.id   df34c6ca9ce83768b5b4ba60ac3449dd
#
_cell.length_a   1.000
_cell.length_b   1.000
_cell.length_c   1.000
_cell.angle_alpha   90.00
_cell.angle_beta   90.00
_cell.angle_gamma   90.00
#
_symmetry.space_group_name_H-M   'P 1'
#
loop_
_entity.id
_entity.type
_entity.pdbx_description
1 polymer ?
#
loop_
_entity_poly.entity_id
_entity_poly.type
_entity_poly.pdbx_seq_one_letter_code
_entity_poly.pdbx_strand_id
1 'polypeptide(L)'
;MAGNEFDSGSALVPFCTVRGLPHAALAGDTASSPVFGLYPSFKRESALARELYTARLDKKELISESSQCFHLEFVLDNLAAFPYQAGQFISAVAPDLTGKVQTRAYSIASASRENRFDVCVNRVEGGFFSNFLADLPDMPVGGTIQVHGPHGHFILKEPVTDAIFIATGTGIAPMRAFAQWLFPEGGPDRSKGKEIWLVYGTRHETELYYHDEFRALAARVPNFHYMVTLSRATESWTGLRGYVQEYVGKIVEERAVRLGIPTPQPPVDPSIPKADLNFDIYAYICGLNNMVAGVRDKLAGYGWHRKQIVFERYD
;
A
#
# COMPACT_ATOMS: atom_id res chain seq x y z
N MET A 1 -35.42 4.80 47.31
CA MET A 1 -36.51 3.97 46.82
C MET A 1 -36.07 3.45 45.46
N ALA A 2 -36.01 2.10 45.36
CA ALA A 2 -35.90 1.20 44.21
C ALA A 2 -34.78 1.53 43.17
N GLY A 3 -33.79 0.79 42.93
CA GLY A 3 -33.54 -0.66 42.99
C GLY A 3 -34.00 -1.39 41.73
N ASN A 4 -33.06 -1.69 40.80
CA ASN A 4 -33.18 -2.88 39.96
C ASN A 4 -31.79 -3.26 39.40
N GLU A 5 -31.31 -4.37 39.93
CA GLU A 5 -30.30 -5.29 39.39
C GLU A 5 -30.91 -6.06 38.23
N PHE A 6 -30.15 -6.37 37.21
CA PHE A 6 -30.30 -7.52 36.28
C PHE A 6 -28.92 -7.94 35.85
N ASP A 7 -28.48 -8.98 36.40
CA ASP A 7 -28.33 -10.41 36.19
C ASP A 7 -27.54 -10.79 34.90
N SER A 8 -26.44 -11.46 35.20
CA SER A 8 -25.47 -12.08 34.31
C SER A 8 -26.05 -13.38 33.72
N GLY A 9 -26.04 -13.51 32.40
CA GLY A 9 -26.38 -14.73 31.68
C GLY A 9 -25.27 -15.17 30.75
N SER A 10 -24.45 -16.11 31.25
CA SER A 10 -23.48 -16.88 30.45
C SER A 10 -24.21 -17.90 29.59
N ALA A 11 -24.04 -17.89 28.28
CA ALA A 11 -24.46 -18.97 27.39
C ALA A 11 -23.26 -19.71 26.84
N LEU A 12 -23.16 -20.96 27.29
CA LEU A 12 -22.27 -22.01 26.80
C LEU A 12 -22.75 -22.56 25.45
N VAL A 13 -21.84 -22.69 24.50
CA VAL A 13 -22.06 -23.31 23.18
C VAL A 13 -21.62 -24.78 23.26
N PRO A 14 -22.41 -25.78 22.80
CA PRO A 14 -22.10 -27.17 22.97
C PRO A 14 -21.15 -27.75 21.94
N PHE A 15 -20.26 -28.60 22.42
CA PHE A 15 -19.40 -29.49 21.64
C PHE A 15 -20.18 -30.46 20.77
N CYS A 16 -19.81 -30.61 19.51
CA CYS A 16 -20.30 -31.63 18.60
C CYS A 16 -19.36 -32.84 18.62
N THR A 17 -19.83 -33.93 19.16
CA THR A 17 -19.15 -35.25 19.18
C THR A 17 -19.40 -36.01 17.89
N VAL A 18 -18.32 -36.46 17.25
CA VAL A 18 -18.36 -37.35 16.08
C VAL A 18 -18.49 -38.81 16.57
N ARG A 19 -19.55 -39.49 16.17
CA ARG A 19 -19.76 -40.92 16.38
C ARG A 19 -19.09 -41.77 15.29
N GLY A 20 -18.50 -42.87 15.71
CA GLY A 20 -17.77 -43.82 14.91
C GLY A 20 -18.62 -44.69 13.97
N LEU A 21 -17.95 -45.22 12.99
CA LEU A 21 -18.44 -46.21 12.02
C LEU A 21 -18.15 -47.66 12.49
N PRO A 22 -18.98 -48.63 12.14
CA PRO A 22 -18.71 -50.03 12.46
C PRO A 22 -17.97 -50.76 11.34
N HIS A 23 -17.14 -51.71 11.78
CA HIS A 23 -16.46 -52.72 10.95
C HIS A 23 -17.46 -53.68 10.27
N ALA A 24 -17.15 -54.07 9.03
CA ALA A 24 -17.57 -55.33 8.44
C ALA A 24 -16.40 -55.95 7.68
N ALA A 25 -16.00 -57.14 8.11
CA ALA A 25 -15.02 -57.99 7.44
C ALA A 25 -15.72 -58.85 6.39
N LEU A 26 -15.05 -59.15 5.27
CA LEU A 26 -15.12 -60.46 4.60
C LEU A 26 -13.92 -60.64 3.63
N ALA A 27 -13.47 -61.87 3.62
CA ALA A 27 -12.25 -62.44 3.06
C ALA A 27 -12.24 -62.64 1.54
N GLY A 28 -11.04 -62.83 0.98
CA GLY A 28 -10.84 -63.72 -0.17
C GLY A 28 -9.89 -63.25 -1.27
N ASP A 29 -8.73 -63.92 -1.29
CA ASP A 29 -7.94 -64.41 -2.45
C ASP A 29 -7.03 -63.51 -3.29
N THR A 30 -5.74 -63.79 -3.10
CA THR A 30 -4.63 -64.10 -4.03
C THR A 30 -4.30 -63.20 -5.23
N ALA A 31 -3.02 -62.90 -5.24
CA ALA A 31 -2.09 -62.85 -6.35
C ALA A 31 -1.65 -61.47 -6.91
N SER A 32 -0.33 -61.41 -6.95
CA SER A 32 0.56 -60.53 -7.74
C SER A 32 0.86 -59.12 -7.21
N SER A 33 2.07 -59.03 -6.68
CA SER A 33 2.76 -57.77 -6.45
C SER A 33 3.02 -57.00 -7.74
N PRO A 34 2.84 -55.70 -7.76
CA PRO A 34 3.63 -54.82 -8.60
C PRO A 34 4.62 -54.01 -7.76
N VAL A 35 5.79 -54.01 -8.26
CA VAL A 35 6.96 -53.20 -8.03
C VAL A 35 6.67 -51.83 -7.37
N PHE A 36 7.18 -51.63 -6.19
CA PHE A 36 7.29 -50.31 -5.56
C PHE A 36 8.25 -49.44 -6.39
N GLY A 37 7.65 -48.59 -7.21
CA GLY A 37 8.37 -47.47 -7.79
C GLY A 37 8.78 -46.49 -6.68
N LEU A 38 10.07 -46.34 -6.50
CA LEU A 38 10.67 -45.30 -5.68
C LEU A 38 10.22 -43.92 -6.20
N TYR A 39 9.26 -43.30 -5.53
CA TYR A 39 9.04 -41.87 -5.67
C TYR A 39 10.29 -41.17 -5.13
N PRO A 40 10.95 -40.30 -5.93
CA PRO A 40 12.02 -39.47 -5.40
C PRO A 40 11.43 -38.60 -4.28
N SER A 41 12.03 -38.72 -3.09
CA SER A 41 11.74 -37.80 -1.99
C SER A 41 12.07 -36.39 -2.50
N PHE A 42 11.02 -35.59 -2.75
CA PHE A 42 11.19 -34.14 -2.87
C PHE A 42 11.80 -33.66 -1.55
N LYS A 43 13.12 -33.48 -1.55
CA LYS A 43 13.78 -32.64 -0.56
C LYS A 43 13.05 -31.30 -0.63
N ARG A 44 12.38 -30.92 0.47
CA ARG A 44 12.00 -29.52 0.68
C ARG A 44 13.25 -28.71 0.42
N GLU A 45 13.30 -28.02 -0.71
CA GLU A 45 14.29 -26.98 -0.92
C GLU A 45 14.15 -26.04 0.28
N SER A 46 15.24 -25.90 1.01
CA SER A 46 15.37 -24.93 2.08
C SER A 46 14.90 -23.60 1.52
N ALA A 47 13.91 -22.99 2.14
CA ALA A 47 13.48 -21.63 1.80
C ALA A 47 14.77 -20.80 1.70
N LEU A 48 15.10 -20.30 0.51
CA LEU A 48 16.25 -19.46 0.27
C LEU A 48 16.22 -18.37 1.34
N ALA A 49 17.25 -18.32 2.18
CA ALA A 49 17.37 -17.30 3.19
C ALA A 49 17.27 -15.94 2.47
N ARG A 50 16.29 -15.12 2.86
CA ARG A 50 16.10 -13.81 2.24
C ARG A 50 17.37 -13.00 2.47
N GLU A 51 17.88 -12.42 1.41
CA GLU A 51 19.06 -11.56 1.51
C GLU A 51 18.72 -10.34 2.37
N LEU A 52 19.51 -10.13 3.42
CA LEU A 52 19.39 -9.02 4.34
C LEU A 52 20.45 -7.98 4.03
N TYR A 53 20.04 -6.75 3.93
CA TYR A 53 20.91 -5.60 3.73
C TYR A 53 20.97 -4.76 4.99
N THR A 54 22.12 -4.21 5.31
CA THR A 54 22.28 -3.23 6.39
C THR A 54 22.01 -1.84 5.83
N ALA A 55 20.91 -1.23 6.26
CA ALA A 55 20.52 0.12 5.90
C ALA A 55 20.91 1.09 7.03
N ARG A 56 21.73 2.10 6.71
CA ARG A 56 22.13 3.17 7.62
C ARG A 56 21.21 4.37 7.44
N LEU A 57 20.69 4.90 8.53
CA LEU A 57 19.88 6.11 8.53
C LEU A 57 20.76 7.32 8.24
N ASP A 58 20.54 7.98 7.11
CA ASP A 58 21.32 9.15 6.66
C ASP A 58 20.65 10.48 7.04
N LYS A 59 19.31 10.52 6.97
CA LYS A 59 18.51 11.68 7.35
C LYS A 59 17.23 11.27 8.07
N LYS A 60 16.84 12.07 9.06
CA LYS A 60 15.58 11.95 9.80
C LYS A 60 14.96 13.33 9.94
N GLU A 61 13.75 13.48 9.44
CA GLU A 61 13.01 14.73 9.44
C GLU A 61 11.59 14.51 9.98
N LEU A 62 11.18 15.30 10.95
CA LEU A 62 9.80 15.34 11.45
C LEU A 62 8.96 16.16 10.46
N ILE A 63 8.10 15.52 9.69
CA ILE A 63 7.26 16.17 8.67
C ILE A 63 5.84 16.48 9.15
N SER A 64 5.45 15.96 10.32
CA SER A 64 4.22 16.35 11.02
C SER A 64 4.38 16.12 12.51
N GLU A 65 4.28 17.19 13.31
CA GLU A 65 4.35 17.12 14.76
C GLU A 65 3.07 16.50 15.35
N SER A 66 1.89 16.87 14.82
CA SER A 66 0.59 16.43 15.35
C SER A 66 0.37 14.93 15.23
N SER A 67 0.89 14.29 14.17
CA SER A 67 0.80 12.85 13.93
C SER A 67 2.12 12.12 14.19
N GLN A 68 3.18 12.83 14.60
CA GLN A 68 4.52 12.27 14.79
C GLN A 68 4.97 11.46 13.57
N CYS A 69 4.87 12.10 12.39
CA CYS A 69 5.26 11.47 11.12
C CYS A 69 6.66 11.91 10.71
N PHE A 70 7.48 10.94 10.36
CA PHE A 70 8.88 11.14 10.00
C PHE A 70 9.14 10.73 8.55
N HIS A 71 9.95 11.54 7.87
CA HIS A 71 10.65 11.16 6.66
C HIS A 71 12.04 10.65 7.01
N LEU A 72 12.37 9.44 6.57
CA LEU A 72 13.63 8.78 6.86
C LEU A 72 14.32 8.41 5.55
N GLU A 73 15.59 8.83 5.38
CA GLU A 73 16.41 8.47 4.24
C GLU A 73 17.46 7.43 4.66
N PHE A 74 17.54 6.34 3.94
CA PHE A 74 18.47 5.24 4.20
C PHE A 74 19.46 5.06 3.07
N VAL A 75 20.68 4.62 3.44
CA VAL A 75 21.77 4.24 2.53
C VAL A 75 22.17 2.81 2.80
N LEU A 76 22.36 2.03 1.75
CA LEU A 76 22.89 0.68 1.79
C LEU A 76 24.39 0.73 1.47
N ASP A 77 25.23 1.00 2.46
CA ASP A 77 26.67 1.31 2.28
C ASP A 77 27.46 0.20 1.55
N ASN A 78 26.99 -1.05 1.63
CA ASN A 78 27.64 -2.20 1.01
C ASN A 78 27.20 -2.47 -0.44
N LEU A 79 26.31 -1.64 -1.00
CA LEU A 79 25.80 -1.78 -2.35
C LEU A 79 26.14 -0.54 -3.19
N ALA A 80 26.55 -0.75 -4.44
CA ALA A 80 26.67 0.34 -5.40
C ALA A 80 25.30 0.85 -5.88
N ALA A 81 24.31 -0.03 -5.93
CA ALA A 81 22.94 0.29 -6.32
C ALA A 81 21.94 -0.65 -5.64
N PHE A 82 20.75 -0.12 -5.36
CA PHE A 82 19.59 -0.85 -4.89
C PHE A 82 18.42 -0.56 -5.84
N PRO A 83 18.34 -1.28 -6.97
CA PRO A 83 17.33 -1.00 -7.97
C PRO A 83 15.95 -1.45 -7.49
N TYR A 84 14.96 -0.54 -7.56
CA TYR A 84 13.56 -0.82 -7.30
C TYR A 84 12.67 -0.02 -8.25
N GLN A 85 11.44 -0.47 -8.40
CA GLN A 85 10.41 0.28 -9.10
C GLN A 85 9.64 1.14 -8.10
N ALA A 86 9.30 2.37 -8.49
CA ALA A 86 8.45 3.23 -7.68
C ALA A 86 7.16 2.50 -7.28
N GLY A 87 6.78 2.63 -6.00
CA GLY A 87 5.64 1.93 -5.41
C GLY A 87 5.94 0.59 -4.74
N GLN A 88 7.16 0.05 -4.89
CA GLN A 88 7.61 -1.12 -4.11
C GLN A 88 7.90 -0.74 -2.65
N PHE A 89 8.03 -1.76 -1.79
CA PHE A 89 8.32 -1.61 -0.37
C PHE A 89 9.55 -2.39 0.06
N ILE A 90 10.13 -2.01 1.19
CA ILE A 90 11.11 -2.80 1.94
C ILE A 90 10.45 -3.41 3.18
N SER A 91 11.03 -4.48 3.69
CA SER A 91 10.70 -5.02 5.00
C SER A 91 11.85 -4.74 5.96
N ALA A 92 11.58 -3.92 6.97
CA ALA A 92 12.51 -3.68 8.08
C ALA A 92 12.48 -4.86 9.06
N VAL A 93 13.64 -5.26 9.56
CA VAL A 93 13.82 -6.42 10.44
C VAL A 93 14.63 -6.00 11.66
N ALA A 94 14.10 -6.21 12.85
CA ALA A 94 14.81 -5.97 14.11
C ALA A 94 14.29 -6.89 15.22
N PRO A 95 15.12 -7.25 16.22
CA PRO A 95 14.62 -7.90 17.42
C PRO A 95 13.87 -6.90 18.30
N ASP A 96 12.73 -7.32 18.85
CA ASP A 96 12.05 -6.55 19.91
C ASP A 96 12.75 -6.71 21.27
N LEU A 97 12.23 -6.07 22.30
CA LEU A 97 12.77 -6.10 23.66
C LEU A 97 12.85 -7.51 24.27
N THR A 98 12.14 -8.50 23.71
CA THR A 98 12.18 -9.90 24.13
C THR A 98 13.21 -10.72 23.34
N GLY A 99 13.87 -10.11 22.35
CA GLY A 99 14.79 -10.77 21.41
C GLY A 99 14.05 -11.47 20.25
N LYS A 100 12.73 -11.37 20.15
CA LYS A 100 11.97 -11.92 19.04
C LYS A 100 12.12 -11.04 17.80
N VAL A 101 12.52 -11.65 16.69
CA VAL A 101 12.63 -10.95 15.41
C VAL A 101 11.25 -10.50 14.91
N GLN A 102 11.10 -9.23 14.72
CA GLN A 102 9.94 -8.57 14.14
C GLN A 102 10.25 -8.12 12.71
N THR A 103 9.24 -8.08 11.88
CA THR A 103 9.35 -7.59 10.50
C THR A 103 8.17 -6.66 10.20
N ARG A 104 8.47 -5.51 9.56
CA ARG A 104 7.43 -4.55 9.15
C ARG A 104 7.72 -4.01 7.75
N ALA A 105 6.69 -4.04 6.90
CA ALA A 105 6.76 -3.47 5.56
C ALA A 105 6.62 -1.93 5.61
N TYR A 106 7.43 -1.25 4.79
CA TYR A 106 7.34 0.20 4.56
C TYR A 106 7.46 0.47 3.06
N SER A 107 6.43 1.09 2.49
CA SER A 107 6.47 1.53 1.10
C SER A 107 7.57 2.55 0.90
N ILE A 108 8.34 2.38 -0.17
CA ILE A 108 9.43 3.30 -0.52
C ILE A 108 8.80 4.62 -0.98
N ALA A 109 9.26 5.72 -0.40
CA ALA A 109 8.73 7.06 -0.62
C ALA A 109 9.53 7.87 -1.64
N SER A 110 10.49 7.26 -2.33
CA SER A 110 11.33 7.90 -3.35
C SER A 110 11.37 7.12 -4.65
N ALA A 111 11.70 7.78 -5.76
CA ALA A 111 12.15 7.10 -6.96
C ALA A 111 13.51 6.42 -6.70
N SER A 112 13.82 5.35 -7.44
CA SER A 112 15.10 4.64 -7.31
C SER A 112 16.26 5.56 -7.65
N ARG A 113 17.25 5.61 -6.75
CA ARG A 113 18.46 6.43 -6.86
C ARG A 113 19.65 5.71 -6.18
N GLU A 114 20.56 5.21 -6.97
CA GLU A 114 21.76 4.51 -6.49
C GLU A 114 21.43 3.47 -5.40
N ASN A 115 22.09 3.55 -4.25
CA ASN A 115 21.93 2.66 -3.10
C ASN A 115 21.05 3.26 -1.97
N ARG A 116 20.13 4.18 -2.31
CA ARG A 116 19.31 4.94 -1.35
C ARG A 116 17.84 4.65 -1.53
N PHE A 117 17.10 4.74 -0.42
CA PHE A 117 15.64 4.75 -0.42
C PHE A 117 15.11 5.57 0.76
N ASP A 118 13.91 6.14 0.60
CA ASP A 118 13.23 6.88 1.64
C ASP A 118 12.00 6.11 2.11
N VAL A 119 11.61 6.32 3.37
CA VAL A 119 10.33 5.84 3.90
C VAL A 119 9.62 6.95 4.68
N CYS A 120 8.29 6.87 4.72
CA CYS A 120 7.41 7.73 5.50
C CYS A 120 6.84 6.92 6.66
N VAL A 121 7.16 7.29 7.89
CA VAL A 121 6.81 6.51 9.09
C VAL A 121 5.98 7.35 10.04
N ASN A 122 4.75 6.91 10.27
CA ASN A 122 3.90 7.46 11.32
C ASN A 122 4.14 6.71 12.63
N ARG A 123 4.36 7.43 13.71
CA ARG A 123 4.46 6.84 15.04
C ARG A 123 3.09 6.29 15.46
N VAL A 124 3.05 5.02 15.82
CA VAL A 124 1.84 4.34 16.28
C VAL A 124 2.00 4.00 17.75
N GLU A 125 1.06 4.42 18.58
CA GLU A 125 1.05 4.11 20.00
C GLU A 125 1.10 2.58 20.23
N GLY A 126 2.07 2.13 21.04
CA GLY A 126 2.30 0.70 21.27
C GLY A 126 2.93 -0.08 20.12
N GLY A 127 3.20 0.56 18.98
CA GLY A 127 3.86 -0.08 17.84
C GLY A 127 5.37 -0.20 18.07
N PHE A 128 5.96 -1.39 17.89
CA PHE A 128 7.39 -1.59 18.05
C PHE A 128 8.20 -0.80 17.01
N PHE A 129 8.03 -1.12 15.71
CA PHE A 129 8.88 -0.54 14.67
C PHE A 129 8.73 0.97 14.48
N SER A 130 7.50 1.47 14.53
CA SER A 130 7.27 2.91 14.35
C SER A 130 7.89 3.72 15.47
N ASN A 131 7.87 3.22 16.72
CA ASN A 131 8.54 3.86 17.85
C ASN A 131 10.06 3.72 17.75
N PHE A 132 10.58 2.53 17.44
CA PHE A 132 12.00 2.29 17.23
C PHE A 132 12.59 3.24 16.17
N LEU A 133 11.92 3.43 15.03
CA LEU A 133 12.37 4.33 13.97
C LEU A 133 12.17 5.81 14.31
N ALA A 134 11.13 6.13 15.10
CA ALA A 134 10.81 7.50 15.50
C ALA A 134 11.71 8.00 16.66
N ASP A 135 12.03 7.15 17.62
CA ASP A 135 12.77 7.56 18.82
C ASP A 135 14.27 7.72 18.53
N LEU A 136 14.81 8.89 18.90
CA LEU A 136 16.22 9.22 18.67
C LEU A 136 17.20 8.29 19.40
N PRO A 137 16.95 7.86 20.65
CA PRO A 137 17.85 6.95 21.35
C PRO A 137 18.00 5.60 20.64
N ASP A 138 16.89 5.09 20.05
CA ASP A 138 16.86 3.78 19.42
C ASP A 138 17.40 3.80 17.99
N MET A 139 17.11 4.87 17.23
CA MET A 139 17.55 5.03 15.84
C MET A 139 18.03 6.47 15.56
N PRO A 140 19.24 6.83 16.02
CA PRO A 140 19.88 8.10 15.67
C PRO A 140 20.32 8.11 14.18
N VAL A 141 20.56 9.30 13.63
CA VAL A 141 21.27 9.43 12.35
C VAL A 141 22.63 8.72 12.46
N GLY A 142 22.96 7.87 11.48
CA GLY A 142 24.09 6.94 11.50
C GLY A 142 23.76 5.55 12.08
N GLY A 143 22.63 5.39 12.76
CA GLY A 143 22.13 4.09 13.22
C GLY A 143 21.77 3.18 12.05
N THR A 144 21.75 1.86 12.30
CA THR A 144 21.52 0.87 11.24
C THR A 144 20.36 -0.06 11.57
N ILE A 145 19.67 -0.51 10.54
CA ILE A 145 18.59 -1.50 10.61
C ILE A 145 18.80 -2.54 9.51
N GLN A 146 18.37 -3.77 9.75
CA GLN A 146 18.33 -4.78 8.70
C GLN A 146 17.08 -4.62 7.86
N VAL A 147 17.23 -4.74 6.54
CA VAL A 147 16.10 -4.68 5.59
C VAL A 147 16.22 -5.79 4.56
N HIS A 148 15.12 -6.23 4.01
CA HIS A 148 15.09 -7.03 2.80
C HIS A 148 14.09 -6.46 1.81
N GLY A 149 14.30 -6.71 0.53
CA GLY A 149 13.50 -6.19 -0.57
C GLY A 149 14.35 -5.91 -1.81
N PRO A 150 13.83 -5.16 -2.80
CA PRO A 150 12.47 -4.59 -2.83
C PRO A 150 11.39 -5.65 -3.06
N HIS A 151 10.16 -5.38 -2.62
CA HIS A 151 9.01 -6.26 -2.76
C HIS A 151 7.79 -5.48 -3.27
N GLY A 152 6.75 -6.23 -3.67
CA GLY A 152 5.46 -5.66 -4.02
C GLY A 152 5.24 -5.47 -5.51
N HIS A 153 3.96 -5.35 -5.87
CA HIS A 153 3.46 -5.21 -7.24
C HIS A 153 2.59 -3.95 -7.41
N PHE A 154 2.65 -3.04 -6.45
CA PHE A 154 2.00 -1.74 -6.51
C PHE A 154 2.88 -0.78 -7.32
N ILE A 155 2.97 -1.02 -8.63
CA ILE A 155 3.84 -0.31 -9.56
C ILE A 155 3.03 0.31 -10.70
N LEU A 156 3.57 1.36 -11.30
CA LEU A 156 2.95 1.99 -12.47
C LEU A 156 2.84 0.98 -13.62
N LYS A 157 1.71 0.99 -14.31
CA LYS A 157 1.49 0.19 -15.51
C LYS A 157 2.16 0.85 -16.69
N GLU A 158 2.73 0.03 -17.54
CA GLU A 158 3.31 0.47 -18.81
C GLU A 158 2.49 -0.07 -20.00
N PRO A 159 2.32 0.73 -21.05
CA PRO A 159 2.76 2.11 -21.19
C PRO A 159 2.05 3.05 -20.19
N VAL A 160 2.69 4.18 -19.83
CA VAL A 160 2.08 5.20 -18.97
C VAL A 160 0.81 5.73 -19.62
N THR A 161 -0.27 5.78 -18.85
CA THR A 161 -1.58 6.31 -19.24
C THR A 161 -1.96 7.47 -18.34
N ASP A 162 -3.11 8.09 -18.56
CA ASP A 162 -3.71 8.94 -17.53
C ASP A 162 -3.81 8.14 -16.21
N ALA A 163 -3.64 8.82 -15.08
CA ALA A 163 -3.67 8.14 -13.78
C ALA A 163 -4.27 9.00 -12.67
N ILE A 164 -5.02 8.36 -11.78
CA ILE A 164 -5.50 8.97 -10.53
C ILE A 164 -4.77 8.29 -9.37
N PHE A 165 -3.89 9.02 -8.70
CA PHE A 165 -3.25 8.62 -7.45
C PHE A 165 -4.14 9.05 -6.30
N ILE A 166 -4.52 8.10 -5.44
CA ILE A 166 -5.42 8.35 -4.31
C ILE A 166 -4.74 7.88 -3.04
N ALA A 167 -4.52 8.80 -2.11
CA ALA A 167 -3.80 8.52 -0.88
C ALA A 167 -4.49 9.06 0.36
N THR A 168 -4.29 8.39 1.50
CA THR A 168 -4.56 8.92 2.84
C THR A 168 -3.39 8.61 3.78
N GLY A 169 -3.05 9.56 4.66
CA GLY A 169 -1.97 9.41 5.63
C GLY A 169 -0.64 9.01 4.97
N THR A 170 0.04 8.00 5.51
CA THR A 170 1.31 7.49 4.97
C THR A 170 1.17 6.77 3.62
N GLY A 171 -0.05 6.52 3.14
CA GLY A 171 -0.30 6.05 1.76
C GLY A 171 0.19 7.03 0.69
N ILE A 172 0.58 8.24 1.08
CA ILE A 172 1.25 9.22 0.20
C ILE A 172 2.66 8.78 -0.21
N ALA A 173 3.32 7.89 0.54
CA ALA A 173 4.69 7.45 0.29
C ALA A 173 4.89 6.87 -1.12
N PRO A 174 4.16 5.83 -1.56
CA PRO A 174 4.31 5.31 -2.92
C PRO A 174 3.88 6.33 -3.99
N MET A 175 2.95 7.26 -3.68
CA MET A 175 2.56 8.31 -4.64
C MET A 175 3.68 9.32 -4.86
N ARG A 176 4.46 9.63 -3.80
CA ARG A 176 5.67 10.44 -3.91
C ARG A 176 6.70 9.76 -4.81
N ALA A 177 6.93 8.46 -4.62
CA ALA A 177 7.82 7.69 -5.48
C ALA A 177 7.37 7.72 -6.95
N PHE A 178 6.07 7.55 -7.22
CA PHE A 178 5.50 7.66 -8.58
C PHE A 178 5.72 9.05 -9.18
N ALA A 179 5.42 10.11 -8.42
CA ALA A 179 5.57 11.48 -8.87
C ALA A 179 7.03 11.82 -9.20
N GLN A 180 7.98 11.43 -8.34
CA GLN A 180 9.42 11.62 -8.57
C GLN A 180 9.92 10.81 -9.76
N TRP A 181 9.38 9.60 -9.99
CA TRP A 181 9.75 8.81 -11.15
C TRP A 181 9.20 9.39 -12.44
N LEU A 182 7.93 9.86 -12.44
CA LEU A 182 7.30 10.46 -13.62
C LEU A 182 7.92 11.82 -13.98
N PHE A 183 8.21 12.66 -12.99
CA PHE A 183 8.62 14.03 -13.11
C PHE A 183 9.94 14.30 -12.36
N PRO A 184 11.03 13.64 -12.73
CA PRO A 184 12.29 13.79 -12.01
C PRO A 184 12.79 15.24 -12.11
N GLU A 185 13.36 15.71 -11.00
CA GLU A 185 14.00 17.03 -10.99
C GLU A 185 15.25 17.01 -11.87
N GLY A 186 15.31 17.94 -12.82
CA GLY A 186 16.42 18.01 -13.79
C GLY A 186 16.49 16.87 -14.81
N GLY A 187 15.49 15.98 -14.85
CA GLY A 187 15.42 14.86 -15.77
C GLY A 187 14.24 14.94 -16.76
N PRO A 188 14.13 13.99 -17.70
CA PRO A 188 13.06 13.97 -18.68
C PRO A 188 11.71 13.62 -18.05
N ASP A 189 10.64 14.30 -18.48
CA ASP A 189 9.26 13.94 -18.18
C ASP A 189 8.92 12.56 -18.75
N ARG A 190 8.58 11.61 -17.86
CA ARG A 190 8.18 10.24 -18.22
C ARG A 190 6.67 10.05 -18.31
N SER A 191 5.89 11.06 -17.96
CA SER A 191 4.42 11.02 -18.10
C SER A 191 3.98 10.97 -19.57
N LYS A 192 4.85 11.41 -20.49
CA LYS A 192 4.54 11.51 -21.93
C LYS A 192 3.28 12.36 -22.20
N GLY A 193 3.09 13.41 -21.39
CA GLY A 193 1.93 14.30 -21.49
C GLY A 193 0.61 13.70 -21.01
N LYS A 194 0.66 12.57 -20.28
CA LYS A 194 -0.53 11.99 -19.64
C LYS A 194 -0.93 12.79 -18.42
N GLU A 195 -2.23 12.91 -18.21
CA GLU A 195 -2.80 13.63 -17.07
C GLU A 195 -2.66 12.79 -15.81
N ILE A 196 -2.07 13.35 -14.77
CA ILE A 196 -1.83 12.70 -13.50
C ILE A 196 -2.51 13.51 -12.39
N TRP A 197 -3.51 12.92 -11.74
CA TRP A 197 -4.15 13.52 -10.57
C TRP A 197 -3.64 12.86 -9.31
N LEU A 198 -3.29 13.66 -8.30
CA LEU A 198 -3.06 13.20 -6.94
C LEU A 198 -4.15 13.76 -6.04
N VAL A 199 -5.03 12.87 -5.56
CA VAL A 199 -6.07 13.19 -4.57
C VAL A 199 -5.58 12.71 -3.20
N TYR A 200 -5.19 13.66 -2.35
CA TYR A 200 -4.65 13.36 -1.02
C TYR A 200 -5.61 13.81 0.08
N GLY A 201 -6.03 12.86 0.92
CA GLY A 201 -6.93 13.09 2.04
C GLY A 201 -6.26 12.89 3.39
N THR A 202 -6.48 13.85 4.32
CA THR A 202 -6.10 13.73 5.73
C THR A 202 -7.23 14.19 6.62
N ARG A 203 -7.06 14.07 7.94
CA ARG A 203 -8.03 14.63 8.88
C ARG A 203 -7.86 16.14 9.02
N HIS A 204 -6.63 16.56 9.24
CA HIS A 204 -6.25 17.93 9.54
C HIS A 204 -5.14 18.42 8.60
N GLU A 205 -5.03 19.73 8.44
CA GLU A 205 -4.00 20.37 7.63
C GLU A 205 -2.58 20.03 8.10
N THR A 206 -2.36 19.91 9.40
CA THR A 206 -1.08 19.54 10.00
C THR A 206 -0.60 18.12 9.69
N GLU A 207 -1.47 17.30 9.09
CA GLU A 207 -1.18 15.93 8.64
C GLU A 207 -0.90 15.84 7.13
N LEU A 208 -0.72 16.96 6.44
CA LEU A 208 -0.41 17.01 5.01
C LEU A 208 1.09 16.76 4.77
N TYR A 209 1.47 15.48 4.65
CA TYR A 209 2.86 15.10 4.40
C TYR A 209 3.28 15.49 2.98
N TYR A 210 4.50 16.01 2.80
CA TYR A 210 5.08 16.43 1.52
C TYR A 210 4.24 17.47 0.76
N HIS A 211 3.42 18.25 1.47
CA HIS A 211 2.48 19.19 0.86
C HIS A 211 3.16 20.20 -0.06
N ASP A 212 4.24 20.82 0.41
CA ASP A 212 4.96 21.83 -0.36
C ASP A 212 5.68 21.22 -1.56
N GLU A 213 6.19 19.98 -1.46
CA GLU A 213 6.79 19.26 -2.59
C GLU A 213 5.76 19.05 -3.71
N PHE A 214 4.55 18.58 -3.39
CA PHE A 214 3.50 18.37 -4.39
C PHE A 214 2.91 19.66 -4.93
N ARG A 215 2.82 20.72 -4.12
CA ARG A 215 2.42 22.04 -4.59
C ARG A 215 3.42 22.60 -5.59
N ALA A 216 4.71 22.52 -5.28
CA ALA A 216 5.79 22.96 -6.19
C ALA A 216 5.78 22.14 -7.49
N LEU A 217 5.54 20.82 -7.40
CA LEU A 217 5.40 19.98 -8.59
C LEU A 217 4.21 20.42 -9.45
N ALA A 218 3.03 20.62 -8.87
CA ALA A 218 1.84 21.06 -9.59
C ALA A 218 1.99 22.45 -10.22
N ALA A 219 2.73 23.34 -9.58
CA ALA A 219 3.05 24.67 -10.15
C ALA A 219 4.01 24.58 -11.35
N ARG A 220 4.88 23.57 -11.39
CA ARG A 220 5.90 23.39 -12.43
C ARG A 220 5.41 22.52 -13.61
N VAL A 221 4.51 21.56 -13.35
CA VAL A 221 4.11 20.52 -14.30
C VAL A 221 2.62 20.66 -14.63
N PRO A 222 2.26 21.16 -15.83
CA PRO A 222 0.86 21.48 -16.18
C PRO A 222 -0.10 20.28 -16.18
N ASN A 223 0.39 19.06 -16.43
CA ASN A 223 -0.38 17.83 -16.45
C ASN A 223 -0.30 17.04 -15.13
N PHE A 224 0.20 17.65 -14.05
CA PHE A 224 0.14 17.13 -12.70
C PHE A 224 -0.83 17.96 -11.85
N HIS A 225 -1.92 17.34 -11.41
CA HIS A 225 -3.00 18.00 -10.66
C HIS A 225 -2.97 17.54 -9.21
N TYR A 226 -2.74 18.44 -8.28
CA TYR A 226 -2.69 18.14 -6.86
C TYR A 226 -3.96 18.64 -6.15
N MET A 227 -4.72 17.72 -5.60
CA MET A 227 -5.98 17.96 -4.90
C MET A 227 -5.89 17.48 -3.46
N VAL A 228 -6.12 18.38 -2.51
CA VAL A 228 -6.10 18.08 -1.07
C VAL A 228 -7.50 18.20 -0.50
N THR A 229 -7.94 17.18 0.28
CA THR A 229 -9.20 17.24 1.01
C THR A 229 -9.00 16.91 2.49
N LEU A 230 -9.69 17.65 3.36
CA LEU A 230 -9.63 17.45 4.80
C LEU A 230 -11.00 16.98 5.33
N SER A 231 -11.01 15.83 6.02
CA SER A 231 -12.25 15.29 6.61
C SER A 231 -12.64 15.96 7.93
N ARG A 232 -11.70 16.67 8.57
CA ARG A 232 -11.90 17.45 9.80
C ARG A 232 -11.26 18.84 9.67
N ALA A 233 -11.57 19.50 8.56
CA ALA A 233 -11.05 20.82 8.28
C ALA A 233 -11.54 21.87 9.29
N THR A 234 -10.64 22.77 9.70
CA THR A 234 -11.00 23.95 10.49
C THR A 234 -11.81 24.93 9.65
N GLU A 235 -12.47 25.91 10.28
CA GLU A 235 -13.21 26.95 9.54
C GLU A 235 -12.32 27.78 8.62
N SER A 236 -11.07 28.00 9.00
CA SER A 236 -10.06 28.73 8.22
C SER A 236 -9.58 28.01 6.95
N TRP A 237 -9.85 26.70 6.83
CA TRP A 237 -9.47 25.94 5.65
C TRP A 237 -10.33 26.32 4.44
N THR A 238 -9.71 26.83 3.38
CA THR A 238 -10.35 27.25 2.14
C THR A 238 -10.34 26.21 1.04
N GLY A 239 -9.62 25.08 1.23
CA GLY A 239 -9.53 23.99 0.27
C GLY A 239 -10.71 23.02 0.33
N LEU A 240 -10.56 21.86 -0.29
CA LEU A 240 -11.60 20.84 -0.36
C LEU A 240 -11.87 20.20 1.01
N ARG A 241 -13.13 19.82 1.27
CA ARG A 241 -13.60 19.20 2.51
C ARG A 241 -14.23 17.86 2.21
N GLY A 242 -14.17 16.92 3.15
CA GLY A 242 -14.74 15.59 3.01
C GLY A 242 -13.72 14.53 2.63
N TYR A 243 -14.17 13.51 1.93
CA TYR A 243 -13.36 12.32 1.67
C TYR A 243 -12.91 12.25 0.21
N VAL A 244 -11.78 11.59 -0.04
CA VAL A 244 -11.17 11.45 -1.38
C VAL A 244 -12.13 10.82 -2.40
N GLN A 245 -13.05 9.94 -1.99
CA GLN A 245 -14.02 9.28 -2.84
C GLN A 245 -14.93 10.27 -3.60
N GLU A 246 -15.22 11.41 -3.00
CA GLU A 246 -16.08 12.45 -3.59
C GLU A 246 -15.40 13.10 -4.79
N TYR A 247 -14.09 13.33 -4.68
CA TYR A 247 -13.29 14.02 -5.70
C TYR A 247 -12.86 13.09 -6.83
N VAL A 248 -12.60 11.81 -6.53
CA VAL A 248 -12.35 10.80 -7.56
C VAL A 248 -13.50 10.71 -8.55
N GLY A 249 -14.75 10.75 -8.06
CA GLY A 249 -15.93 10.77 -8.94
C GLY A 249 -15.95 11.98 -9.88
N LYS A 250 -15.69 13.17 -9.35
CA LYS A 250 -15.65 14.41 -10.15
C LYS A 250 -14.57 14.35 -11.25
N ILE A 251 -13.37 13.86 -10.94
CA ILE A 251 -12.28 13.70 -11.93
C ILE A 251 -12.74 12.78 -13.07
N VAL A 252 -13.37 11.64 -12.74
CA VAL A 252 -13.86 10.70 -13.75
C VAL A 252 -14.91 11.34 -14.67
N GLU A 253 -15.86 12.08 -14.09
CA GLU A 253 -16.93 12.78 -14.82
C GLU A 253 -16.38 13.92 -15.69
N GLU A 254 -15.52 14.78 -15.14
CA GLU A 254 -14.89 15.90 -15.87
C GLU A 254 -14.00 15.39 -17.03
N ARG A 255 -13.27 14.30 -16.80
CA ARG A 255 -12.46 13.66 -17.85
C ARG A 255 -13.35 13.12 -18.98
N ALA A 256 -14.47 12.47 -18.65
CA ALA A 256 -15.40 11.96 -19.62
C ALA A 256 -15.96 13.08 -20.51
N VAL A 257 -16.37 14.20 -19.90
CA VAL A 257 -16.85 15.40 -20.63
C VAL A 257 -15.76 15.96 -21.53
N ARG A 258 -14.53 16.12 -21.02
CA ARG A 258 -13.41 16.67 -21.77
C ARG A 258 -13.04 15.83 -23.01
N LEU A 259 -13.12 14.52 -22.88
CA LEU A 259 -12.79 13.59 -23.97
C LEU A 259 -13.99 13.31 -24.90
N GLY A 260 -15.19 13.81 -24.61
CA GLY A 260 -16.39 13.52 -25.38
C GLY A 260 -16.80 12.04 -25.34
N ILE A 261 -16.41 11.30 -24.29
CA ILE A 261 -16.80 9.91 -24.09
C ILE A 261 -18.06 9.84 -23.23
N PRO A 262 -18.88 8.79 -23.36
CA PRO A 262 -20.03 8.62 -22.49
C PRO A 262 -19.61 8.62 -21.02
N THR A 263 -20.40 9.24 -20.15
CA THR A 263 -20.24 9.10 -18.71
C THR A 263 -20.21 7.60 -18.38
N PRO A 264 -19.21 7.11 -17.65
CA PRO A 264 -19.08 5.70 -17.38
C PRO A 264 -20.38 5.15 -16.76
N GLN A 265 -20.96 4.15 -17.38
CA GLN A 265 -22.14 3.44 -16.87
C GLN A 265 -21.70 2.12 -16.27
N PRO A 266 -22.24 1.70 -15.11
CA PRO A 266 -22.01 0.36 -14.60
C PRO A 266 -22.89 -0.66 -15.37
N PRO A 267 -22.48 -1.94 -15.47
CA PRO A 267 -21.13 -2.48 -15.39
C PRO A 267 -20.54 -2.72 -16.78
N VAL A 268 -19.22 -2.74 -16.86
CA VAL A 268 -18.55 -3.26 -18.07
C VAL A 268 -19.10 -4.68 -18.32
N ASP A 269 -19.60 -4.91 -19.52
CA ASP A 269 -20.14 -6.20 -19.93
C ASP A 269 -19.12 -7.32 -19.65
N PRO A 270 -19.43 -8.30 -18.78
CA PRO A 270 -18.50 -9.36 -18.42
C PRO A 270 -18.16 -10.30 -19.61
N SER A 271 -18.92 -10.21 -20.71
CA SER A 271 -18.68 -10.97 -21.93
C SER A 271 -17.54 -10.41 -22.78
N ILE A 272 -17.11 -9.16 -22.56
CA ILE A 272 -15.97 -8.59 -23.32
C ILE A 272 -14.70 -9.39 -23.01
N PRO A 273 -14.02 -9.95 -24.03
CA PRO A 273 -12.78 -10.68 -23.84
C PRO A 273 -11.72 -9.82 -23.16
N LYS A 274 -11.03 -10.38 -22.17
CA LYS A 274 -10.00 -9.66 -21.40
C LYS A 274 -8.85 -9.14 -22.27
N ALA A 275 -8.62 -9.74 -23.43
CA ALA A 275 -7.60 -9.34 -24.40
C ALA A 275 -7.93 -8.01 -25.09
N ASP A 276 -9.23 -7.67 -25.19
CA ASP A 276 -9.71 -6.48 -25.92
C ASP A 276 -9.89 -5.25 -25.00
N LEU A 277 -9.57 -5.39 -23.70
CA LEU A 277 -9.66 -4.31 -22.75
C LEU A 277 -8.41 -3.42 -22.86
N ASN A 278 -8.53 -2.34 -23.60
CA ASN A 278 -7.51 -1.29 -23.65
C ASN A 278 -7.83 -0.21 -22.60
N PHE A 279 -7.03 -0.16 -21.53
CA PHE A 279 -7.23 0.82 -20.50
C PHE A 279 -6.42 2.09 -20.78
N ASP A 280 -7.10 3.22 -20.89
CA ASP A 280 -6.51 4.54 -21.13
C ASP A 280 -6.27 5.34 -19.85
N ILE A 281 -6.72 4.83 -18.70
CA ILE A 281 -6.55 5.40 -17.37
C ILE A 281 -6.47 4.31 -16.31
N TYR A 282 -5.66 4.55 -15.27
CA TYR A 282 -5.56 3.70 -14.07
C TYR A 282 -5.78 4.50 -12.79
N ALA A 283 -6.31 3.83 -11.76
CA ALA A 283 -6.33 4.33 -10.39
C ALA A 283 -5.32 3.57 -9.54
N TYR A 284 -4.51 4.31 -8.78
CA TYR A 284 -3.56 3.78 -7.81
C TYR A 284 -3.96 4.27 -6.42
N ILE A 285 -4.32 3.35 -5.54
CA ILE A 285 -4.96 3.66 -4.25
C ILE A 285 -4.10 3.11 -3.13
N CYS A 286 -3.69 3.97 -2.19
CA CYS A 286 -2.92 3.54 -1.02
C CYS A 286 -3.37 4.24 0.26
N GLY A 287 -3.57 3.47 1.32
CA GLY A 287 -3.98 3.97 2.64
C GLY A 287 -4.86 2.99 3.41
N LEU A 288 -5.70 3.54 4.31
CA LEU A 288 -6.55 2.74 5.20
C LEU A 288 -7.57 1.87 4.45
N ASN A 289 -7.85 0.69 4.98
CA ASN A 289 -8.77 -0.31 4.40
C ASN A 289 -10.11 0.27 3.95
N ASN A 290 -10.77 1.07 4.81
CA ASN A 290 -12.08 1.65 4.50
C ASN A 290 -12.02 2.65 3.33
N MET A 291 -10.94 3.44 3.26
CA MET A 291 -10.75 4.37 2.14
C MET A 291 -10.53 3.60 0.84
N VAL A 292 -9.66 2.61 0.84
CA VAL A 292 -9.39 1.77 -0.34
C VAL A 292 -10.66 1.07 -0.83
N ALA A 293 -11.46 0.49 0.08
CA ALA A 293 -12.72 -0.14 -0.26
C ALA A 293 -13.70 0.87 -0.89
N GLY A 294 -13.92 2.02 -0.24
CA GLY A 294 -14.86 3.04 -0.71
C GLY A 294 -14.49 3.63 -2.07
N VAL A 295 -13.19 3.85 -2.34
CA VAL A 295 -12.73 4.32 -3.66
C VAL A 295 -12.95 3.24 -4.73
N ARG A 296 -12.62 1.99 -4.43
CA ARG A 296 -12.84 0.86 -5.36
C ARG A 296 -14.32 0.69 -5.71
N ASP A 297 -15.20 0.76 -4.72
CA ASP A 297 -16.64 0.65 -4.92
C ASP A 297 -17.15 1.82 -5.77
N LYS A 298 -16.65 3.03 -5.51
CA LYS A 298 -16.99 4.22 -6.30
C LYS A 298 -16.57 4.05 -7.77
N LEU A 299 -15.33 3.61 -8.03
CA LEU A 299 -14.83 3.39 -9.39
C LEU A 299 -15.55 2.23 -10.08
N ALA A 300 -15.87 1.15 -9.36
CA ALA A 300 -16.69 0.07 -9.89
C ALA A 300 -18.09 0.55 -10.29
N GLY A 301 -18.67 1.48 -9.51
CA GLY A 301 -19.94 2.14 -9.85
C GLY A 301 -19.87 2.97 -11.14
N TYR A 302 -18.70 3.44 -11.53
CA TYR A 302 -18.44 4.09 -12.82
C TYR A 302 -18.08 3.09 -13.94
N GLY A 303 -18.21 1.78 -13.70
CA GLY A 303 -17.91 0.76 -14.70
C GLY A 303 -16.41 0.44 -14.89
N TRP A 304 -15.55 0.90 -13.97
CA TRP A 304 -14.11 0.60 -14.06
C TRP A 304 -13.85 -0.89 -13.86
N HIS A 305 -13.03 -1.45 -14.74
CA HIS A 305 -12.62 -2.83 -14.62
C HIS A 305 -11.61 -2.99 -13.49
N ARG A 306 -11.70 -4.11 -12.73
CA ARG A 306 -10.81 -4.38 -11.57
C ARG A 306 -9.31 -4.31 -11.86
N LYS A 307 -8.88 -4.54 -13.12
CA LYS A 307 -7.47 -4.44 -13.53
C LYS A 307 -6.99 -2.99 -13.71
N GLN A 308 -7.91 -2.03 -13.85
CA GLN A 308 -7.59 -0.59 -13.87
C GLN A 308 -7.36 -0.03 -12.48
N ILE A 309 -7.71 -0.79 -11.43
CA ILE A 309 -7.67 -0.36 -10.04
C ILE A 309 -6.55 -1.11 -9.34
N VAL A 310 -5.41 -0.46 -9.20
CA VAL A 310 -4.23 -0.98 -8.49
C VAL A 310 -4.26 -0.42 -7.08
N PHE A 311 -4.11 -1.26 -6.05
CA PHE A 311 -4.21 -0.78 -4.69
C PHE A 311 -3.30 -1.52 -3.73
N GLU A 312 -2.89 -0.82 -2.67
CA GLU A 312 -2.21 -1.33 -1.50
C GLU A 312 -2.94 -0.85 -0.23
N ARG A 313 -2.95 -1.67 0.81
CA ARG A 313 -3.64 -1.37 2.06
C ARG A 313 -2.64 -1.31 3.19
N TYR A 314 -2.81 -0.34 4.07
CA TYR A 314 -2.11 -0.28 5.34
C TYR A 314 -3.11 -0.67 6.44
N ASP A 315 -2.72 -1.68 7.22
CA ASP A 315 -3.47 -2.14 8.41
C ASP A 315 -2.98 -1.41 9.66
#